data_9bfca7278b6e5a4bb7029820b1286d03
#
_entry.id   9bfca7278b6e5a4bb7029820b1286d03
#
_cell.length_a   1.000
_cell.length_b   1.000
_cell.length_c   1.000
_cell.angle_alpha   90.00
_cell.angle_beta   90.00
_cell.angle_gamma   90.00
#
_symmetry.space_group_name_H-M   'P 1'
#
loop_
_entity.id
_entity.type
_entity.pdbx_description
1 polymer ?
#
loop_
_entity_poly.entity_id
_entity_poly.type
_entity_poly.pdbx_seq_one_letter_code
_entity_poly.pdbx_strand_id
1 'polypeptide(L)'
;MKALRKLMTSALVLGCATVVVASPAIAWQPNKPIDFIIMAGKGGGADKMARLMQGIVEKESLAERPLVPVNKSGGSGAEALMAAKSASDPDHTIMVTLNSFYTTPLRQPGLEVDVLTFAPVARMAEDTFLLWVHADTGITTFEQWLDVAREQGSKWVMGGTGSNSEDNIITDFLNTNYGLSMKYIPYKGGGAVAKDVAGKQINSSVNNPSEAIGFWQSGDMVPLVAFTNERLPMFPEVPTPVSYTHLRAHE
;
A
#
# COMPACT_ATOMS: atom_id res chain seq x y z
N MET A 1 -19.70 -78.40 24.87
CA MET A 1 -19.68 -77.98 23.45
C MET A 1 -20.41 -76.65 23.15
N LYS A 2 -20.96 -75.93 24.11
CA LYS A 2 -21.65 -74.62 23.88
C LYS A 2 -20.81 -73.40 24.17
N ALA A 3 -19.63 -73.52 24.86
CA ALA A 3 -18.76 -72.45 25.23
C ALA A 3 -17.73 -72.08 24.12
N LEU A 4 -17.38 -73.00 23.24
CA LEU A 4 -16.38 -72.82 22.21
C LEU A 4 -16.92 -72.09 20.97
N ARG A 5 -18.24 -72.01 20.81
CA ARG A 5 -18.90 -71.38 19.66
C ARG A 5 -19.08 -69.87 19.87
N LYS A 6 -19.01 -69.32 21.11
CA LYS A 6 -19.14 -67.90 21.40
C LYS A 6 -17.83 -67.15 21.28
N LEU A 7 -16.68 -67.82 21.33
CA LEU A 7 -15.38 -67.13 21.18
C LEU A 7 -14.97 -66.91 19.71
N MET A 8 -15.55 -67.65 18.77
CA MET A 8 -15.15 -67.43 17.35
C MET A 8 -15.96 -66.37 16.61
N THR A 9 -17.07 -65.89 17.17
CA THR A 9 -17.88 -64.84 16.56
C THR A 9 -17.45 -63.40 17.00
N SER A 10 -16.63 -63.28 18.05
CA SER A 10 -16.14 -61.96 18.52
C SER A 10 -14.82 -61.51 17.88
N ALA A 11 -14.14 -62.39 17.15
CA ALA A 11 -12.82 -62.08 16.55
C ALA A 11 -12.91 -61.59 15.10
N LEU A 12 -14.12 -61.54 14.50
CA LEU A 12 -14.28 -61.15 13.09
C LEU A 12 -14.84 -59.75 12.88
N VAL A 13 -15.03 -58.92 13.93
CA VAL A 13 -15.58 -57.57 13.82
C VAL A 13 -14.51 -56.46 14.05
N LEU A 14 -13.27 -56.88 14.32
CA LEU A 14 -12.21 -55.88 14.65
C LEU A 14 -11.19 -55.69 13.51
N GLY A 15 -11.59 -55.90 12.26
CA GLY A 15 -10.65 -55.89 11.12
C GLY A 15 -10.90 -54.84 10.02
N CYS A 16 -11.86 -53.91 10.18
CA CYS A 16 -12.04 -52.80 9.24
C CYS A 16 -11.69 -51.44 9.88
N ALA A 17 -10.44 -51.31 10.34
CA ALA A 17 -9.88 -49.99 10.47
C ALA A 17 -9.65 -49.47 9.03
N THR A 18 -10.57 -48.68 8.51
CA THR A 18 -10.35 -47.88 7.30
C THR A 18 -9.20 -46.98 7.57
N VAL A 19 -8.02 -47.32 7.08
CA VAL A 19 -6.90 -46.41 6.95
C VAL A 19 -7.36 -45.36 5.95
N VAL A 20 -7.87 -44.21 6.45
CA VAL A 20 -8.04 -43.01 5.65
C VAL A 20 -6.63 -42.56 5.33
N VAL A 21 -6.13 -43.01 4.18
CA VAL A 21 -4.92 -42.43 3.59
C VAL A 21 -5.31 -41.02 3.24
N ALA A 22 -4.98 -40.07 4.13
CA ALA A 22 -5.04 -38.66 3.80
C ALA A 22 -4.05 -38.47 2.63
N SER A 23 -4.58 -38.37 1.42
CA SER A 23 -3.79 -37.97 0.26
C SER A 23 -3.14 -36.63 0.64
N PRO A 24 -1.82 -36.45 0.53
CA PRO A 24 -1.22 -35.18 0.73
C PRO A 24 -1.93 -34.20 -0.22
N ALA A 25 -2.54 -33.17 0.32
CA ALA A 25 -3.06 -32.08 -0.49
C ALA A 25 -1.83 -31.48 -1.20
N ILE A 26 -1.67 -31.78 -2.48
CA ILE A 26 -0.63 -31.14 -3.30
C ILE A 26 -1.04 -29.67 -3.36
N ALA A 27 -0.29 -28.83 -2.64
CA ALA A 27 -0.49 -27.39 -2.72
C ALA A 27 -0.32 -26.95 -4.18
N TRP A 28 -1.23 -26.11 -4.66
CA TRP A 28 -1.11 -25.53 -5.99
C TRP A 28 0.26 -24.85 -6.14
N GLN A 29 0.93 -25.09 -7.26
CA GLN A 29 2.18 -24.44 -7.64
C GLN A 29 2.02 -23.80 -9.02
N PRO A 30 2.59 -22.62 -9.24
CA PRO A 30 2.55 -21.99 -10.54
C PRO A 30 3.37 -22.80 -11.54
N ASN A 31 2.82 -23.06 -12.73
CA ASN A 31 3.51 -23.76 -13.83
C ASN A 31 4.18 -22.80 -14.83
N LYS A 32 3.93 -21.49 -14.70
CA LYS A 32 4.52 -20.41 -15.48
C LYS A 32 4.75 -19.16 -14.63
N PRO A 33 5.51 -18.16 -15.08
CA PRO A 33 5.69 -16.90 -14.34
C PRO A 33 4.36 -16.25 -13.97
N ILE A 34 4.33 -15.62 -12.79
CA ILE A 34 3.16 -14.93 -12.26
C ILE A 34 3.29 -13.44 -12.57
N ASP A 35 2.33 -12.88 -13.30
CA ASP A 35 2.23 -11.44 -13.52
C ASP A 35 1.92 -10.74 -12.20
N PHE A 36 2.87 -9.95 -11.71
CA PHE A 36 2.75 -9.21 -10.46
C PHE A 36 2.47 -7.74 -10.75
N ILE A 37 1.19 -7.41 -10.93
CA ILE A 37 0.73 -6.07 -11.29
C ILE A 37 0.92 -5.13 -10.09
N ILE A 38 1.54 -3.98 -10.34
CA ILE A 38 1.78 -2.94 -9.34
C ILE A 38 0.97 -1.70 -9.69
N MET A 39 0.04 -1.31 -8.80
CA MET A 39 -0.85 -0.15 -8.96
C MET A 39 -0.12 1.20 -8.71
N ALA A 40 1.17 1.26 -8.92
CA ALA A 40 1.99 2.45 -8.68
C ALA A 40 3.14 2.57 -9.69
N GLY A 41 3.70 3.77 -9.78
CA GLY A 41 4.93 4.03 -10.53
C GLY A 41 6.15 3.44 -9.84
N LYS A 42 7.23 3.29 -10.60
CA LYS A 42 8.52 2.80 -10.10
C LYS A 42 9.04 3.68 -8.97
N GLY A 43 9.57 3.06 -7.91
CA GLY A 43 10.11 3.74 -6.74
C GLY A 43 9.06 4.19 -5.71
N GLY A 44 7.76 4.01 -5.99
CA GLY A 44 6.68 4.20 -5.03
C GLY A 44 6.60 3.09 -3.99
N GLY A 45 5.81 3.29 -2.91
CA GLY A 45 5.70 2.34 -1.82
C GLY A 45 5.28 0.94 -2.27
N ALA A 46 4.22 0.84 -3.09
CA ALA A 46 3.76 -0.44 -3.64
C ALA A 46 4.79 -1.12 -4.56
N ASP A 47 5.57 -0.35 -5.33
CA ASP A 47 6.65 -0.92 -6.16
C ASP A 47 7.77 -1.51 -5.30
N LYS A 48 8.18 -0.80 -4.24
CA LYS A 48 9.18 -1.29 -3.29
C LYS A 48 8.71 -2.56 -2.57
N MET A 49 7.44 -2.58 -2.13
CA MET A 49 6.83 -3.75 -1.48
C MET A 49 6.81 -4.95 -2.43
N ALA A 50 6.35 -4.77 -3.66
CA ALA A 50 6.28 -5.84 -4.66
C ALA A 50 7.66 -6.44 -4.96
N ARG A 51 8.68 -5.58 -5.11
CA ARG A 51 10.06 -6.04 -5.36
C ARG A 51 10.70 -6.70 -4.15
N LEU A 52 10.36 -6.25 -2.93
CA LEU A 52 10.77 -6.94 -1.71
C LEU A 52 10.16 -8.36 -1.65
N MET A 53 8.85 -8.48 -1.93
CA MET A 53 8.18 -9.78 -1.98
C MET A 53 8.78 -10.69 -3.06
N GLN A 54 9.00 -10.16 -4.27
CA GLN A 54 9.70 -10.88 -5.32
C GLN A 54 11.05 -11.41 -4.85
N GLY A 55 11.88 -10.55 -4.27
CA GLY A 55 13.21 -10.93 -3.79
C GLY A 55 13.18 -11.98 -2.69
N ILE A 56 12.19 -11.94 -1.79
CA ILE A 56 11.99 -12.97 -0.75
C ILE A 56 11.59 -14.30 -1.40
N VAL A 57 10.61 -14.30 -2.32
CA VAL A 57 10.15 -15.49 -3.01
C VAL A 57 11.29 -16.18 -3.77
N GLU A 58 12.13 -15.40 -4.45
CA GLU A 58 13.30 -15.91 -5.17
C GLU A 58 14.38 -16.44 -4.21
N LYS A 59 14.74 -15.66 -3.21
CA LYS A 59 15.81 -16.02 -2.26
C LYS A 59 15.49 -17.28 -1.46
N GLU A 60 14.24 -17.40 -1.00
CA GLU A 60 13.78 -18.52 -0.17
C GLU A 60 13.19 -19.67 -1.00
N SER A 61 13.21 -19.56 -2.35
CA SER A 61 12.66 -20.57 -3.27
C SER A 61 11.21 -20.97 -2.95
N LEU A 62 10.37 -19.97 -2.63
CA LEU A 62 8.99 -20.20 -2.18
C LEU A 62 8.02 -20.56 -3.31
N ALA A 63 8.39 -20.33 -4.55
CA ALA A 63 7.60 -20.68 -5.72
C ALA A 63 8.50 -21.27 -6.83
N GLU A 64 7.97 -22.23 -7.58
CA GLU A 64 8.68 -22.85 -8.71
C GLU A 64 8.88 -21.88 -9.89
N ARG A 65 8.04 -20.86 -9.97
CA ARG A 65 8.08 -19.84 -11.03
C ARG A 65 8.19 -18.43 -10.44
N PRO A 66 8.90 -17.52 -11.13
CA PRO A 66 9.15 -16.19 -10.62
C PRO A 66 7.89 -15.31 -10.62
N LEU A 67 7.87 -14.34 -9.69
CA LEU A 67 6.99 -13.17 -9.77
C LEU A 67 7.61 -12.19 -10.77
N VAL A 68 6.79 -11.64 -11.69
CA VAL A 68 7.20 -10.66 -12.70
C VAL A 68 6.54 -9.32 -12.40
N PRO A 69 7.23 -8.37 -11.74
CA PRO A 69 6.66 -7.07 -11.40
C PRO A 69 6.39 -6.21 -12.63
N VAL A 70 5.14 -5.77 -12.80
CA VAL A 70 4.66 -4.92 -13.90
C VAL A 70 3.97 -3.69 -13.36
N ASN A 71 4.59 -2.51 -13.48
CA ASN A 71 4.00 -1.25 -13.03
C ASN A 71 2.90 -0.76 -13.99
N LYS A 72 1.72 -0.47 -13.43
CA LYS A 72 0.51 0.02 -14.10
C LYS A 72 -0.07 1.20 -13.32
N SER A 73 0.48 2.39 -13.48
CA SER A 73 0.17 3.56 -12.65
C SER A 73 -0.83 4.55 -13.29
N GLY A 74 -1.26 4.29 -14.52
CA GLY A 74 -2.14 5.21 -15.26
C GLY A 74 -3.51 5.39 -14.59
N GLY A 75 -4.04 6.63 -14.66
CA GLY A 75 -5.39 6.96 -14.16
C GLY A 75 -5.60 6.70 -12.67
N SER A 76 -4.59 7.01 -11.83
CA SER A 76 -4.63 6.74 -10.38
C SER A 76 -4.90 5.25 -10.05
N GLY A 77 -4.28 4.34 -10.82
CA GLY A 77 -4.44 2.91 -10.66
C GLY A 77 -5.54 2.26 -11.53
N ALA A 78 -6.31 3.03 -12.28
CA ALA A 78 -7.30 2.49 -13.22
C ALA A 78 -6.70 1.50 -14.22
N GLU A 79 -5.49 1.79 -14.70
CA GLU A 79 -4.75 0.90 -15.61
C GLU A 79 -4.46 -0.47 -14.98
N ALA A 80 -4.09 -0.52 -13.68
CA ALA A 80 -3.85 -1.76 -12.96
C ALA A 80 -5.14 -2.56 -12.77
N LEU A 81 -6.22 -1.88 -12.35
CA LEU A 81 -7.54 -2.51 -12.20
C LEU A 81 -8.02 -3.13 -13.50
N MET A 82 -7.92 -2.42 -14.61
CA MET A 82 -8.33 -2.93 -15.91
C MET A 82 -7.45 -4.08 -16.37
N ALA A 83 -6.12 -4.00 -16.15
CA ALA A 83 -5.20 -5.07 -16.49
C ALA A 83 -5.51 -6.36 -15.71
N ALA A 84 -5.77 -6.25 -14.40
CA ALA A 84 -6.13 -7.40 -13.58
C ALA A 84 -7.52 -7.96 -13.94
N LYS A 85 -8.54 -7.08 -14.15
CA LYS A 85 -9.89 -7.49 -14.61
C LYS A 85 -9.86 -8.25 -15.92
N SER A 86 -9.02 -7.83 -16.86
CA SER A 86 -8.92 -8.41 -18.20
C SER A 86 -7.82 -9.45 -18.34
N ALA A 87 -7.23 -9.91 -17.24
CA ALA A 87 -6.18 -10.92 -17.28
C ALA A 87 -6.68 -12.21 -17.94
N SER A 88 -5.98 -12.65 -18.98
CA SER A 88 -6.32 -13.90 -19.70
C SER A 88 -6.02 -15.16 -18.87
N ASP A 89 -5.21 -15.01 -17.83
CA ASP A 89 -4.83 -16.06 -16.89
C ASP A 89 -4.88 -15.54 -15.45
N PRO A 90 -6.06 -15.59 -14.83
CA PRO A 90 -6.25 -15.10 -13.47
C PRO A 90 -5.46 -15.92 -12.43
N ASP A 91 -5.21 -17.22 -12.66
CA ASP A 91 -4.48 -18.08 -11.74
C ASP A 91 -2.99 -17.71 -11.65
N HIS A 92 -2.44 -17.00 -12.65
CA HIS A 92 -1.07 -16.51 -12.69
C HIS A 92 -0.99 -14.98 -12.70
N THR A 93 -2.01 -14.32 -12.14
CA THR A 93 -2.04 -12.86 -12.04
C THR A 93 -2.36 -12.45 -10.61
N ILE A 94 -1.46 -11.68 -9.98
CA ILE A 94 -1.69 -11.06 -8.67
C ILE A 94 -1.43 -9.56 -8.76
N MET A 95 -2.02 -8.79 -7.85
CA MET A 95 -1.87 -7.34 -7.83
C MET A 95 -1.54 -6.84 -6.43
N VAL A 96 -0.52 -5.96 -6.34
CA VAL A 96 -0.32 -5.12 -5.16
C VAL A 96 -1.17 -3.87 -5.32
N THR A 97 -2.07 -3.66 -4.35
CA THR A 97 -3.02 -2.56 -4.34
C THR A 97 -2.65 -1.50 -3.30
N LEU A 98 -3.25 -0.33 -3.46
CA LEU A 98 -3.27 0.79 -2.52
C LEU A 98 -4.74 1.13 -2.22
N ASN A 99 -5.01 2.16 -1.41
CA ASN A 99 -6.38 2.64 -1.16
C ASN A 99 -7.11 3.06 -2.45
N SER A 100 -6.37 3.49 -3.46
CA SER A 100 -6.90 3.80 -4.80
C SER A 100 -7.59 2.60 -5.47
N PHE A 101 -7.36 1.37 -5.01
CA PHE A 101 -8.14 0.20 -5.41
C PHE A 101 -9.65 0.40 -5.15
N TYR A 102 -9.99 1.01 -4.02
CA TYR A 102 -11.37 1.31 -3.66
C TYR A 102 -11.83 2.68 -4.17
N THR A 103 -10.97 3.70 -4.09
CA THR A 103 -11.39 5.08 -4.37
C THR A 103 -11.47 5.39 -5.86
N THR A 104 -10.64 4.78 -6.71
CA THR A 104 -10.63 5.04 -8.15
C THR A 104 -11.93 4.63 -8.85
N PRO A 105 -12.50 3.42 -8.62
CA PRO A 105 -13.81 3.07 -9.23
C PRO A 105 -14.95 3.98 -8.78
N LEU A 106 -14.95 4.46 -7.53
CA LEU A 106 -15.97 5.38 -7.02
C LEU A 106 -15.93 6.74 -7.73
N ARG A 107 -14.77 7.18 -8.19
CA ARG A 107 -14.56 8.47 -8.85
C ARG A 107 -14.60 8.40 -10.37
N GLN A 108 -14.40 7.22 -10.91
CA GLN A 108 -14.41 6.92 -12.33
C GLN A 108 -15.44 5.82 -12.62
N PRO A 109 -16.74 6.10 -12.48
CA PRO A 109 -17.80 5.07 -12.66
C PRO A 109 -17.77 4.44 -14.05
N GLY A 110 -17.30 5.19 -15.07
CA GLY A 110 -17.10 4.64 -16.41
C GLY A 110 -16.01 3.57 -16.53
N LEU A 111 -15.23 3.31 -15.46
CA LEU A 111 -14.25 2.21 -15.41
C LEU A 111 -14.94 0.83 -15.34
N GLU A 112 -16.19 0.79 -14.84
CA GLU A 112 -17.01 -0.43 -14.72
C GLU A 112 -16.26 -1.60 -14.03
N VAL A 113 -15.53 -1.28 -12.95
CA VAL A 113 -14.81 -2.27 -12.13
C VAL A 113 -15.57 -2.47 -10.82
N ASP A 114 -16.04 -3.69 -10.60
CA ASP A 114 -16.51 -4.11 -9.29
C ASP A 114 -15.34 -4.73 -8.50
N VAL A 115 -14.88 -4.03 -7.47
CA VAL A 115 -13.76 -4.47 -6.63
C VAL A 115 -14.05 -5.74 -5.85
N LEU A 116 -15.32 -6.08 -5.64
CA LEU A 116 -15.73 -7.31 -4.95
C LEU A 116 -15.54 -8.57 -5.80
N THR A 117 -15.27 -8.42 -7.09
CA THR A 117 -14.96 -9.55 -7.98
C THR A 117 -13.50 -10.02 -7.87
N PHE A 118 -12.64 -9.26 -7.21
CA PHE A 118 -11.26 -9.65 -6.97
C PHE A 118 -11.15 -10.48 -5.69
N ALA A 119 -10.37 -11.56 -5.75
CA ALA A 119 -10.10 -12.39 -4.58
C ALA A 119 -9.01 -11.73 -3.70
N PRO A 120 -9.32 -11.36 -2.43
CA PRO A 120 -8.32 -10.82 -1.53
C PRO A 120 -7.36 -11.94 -1.08
N VAL A 121 -6.05 -11.67 -1.14
CA VAL A 121 -5.02 -12.62 -0.71
C VAL A 121 -4.56 -12.31 0.72
N ALA A 122 -4.00 -11.12 0.95
CA ALA A 122 -3.53 -10.70 2.26
C ALA A 122 -3.39 -9.19 2.37
N ARG A 123 -3.55 -8.64 3.59
CA ARG A 123 -3.13 -7.29 3.93
C ARG A 123 -1.67 -7.35 4.38
N MET A 124 -0.76 -6.78 3.59
CA MET A 124 0.68 -6.88 3.83
C MET A 124 1.23 -5.75 4.69
N ALA A 125 0.64 -4.56 4.60
CA ALA A 125 1.08 -3.38 5.33
C ALA A 125 -0.08 -2.42 5.59
N GLU A 126 0.12 -1.50 6.52
CA GLU A 126 -0.69 -0.31 6.69
C GLU A 126 -0.04 0.83 5.91
N ASP A 127 -0.86 1.56 5.14
CA ASP A 127 -0.39 2.66 4.32
C ASP A 127 -0.35 3.93 5.17
N THR A 128 0.85 4.38 5.52
CA THR A 128 1.07 5.52 6.40
C THR A 128 1.69 6.68 5.61
N PHE A 129 1.25 7.91 5.92
CA PHE A 129 1.69 9.12 5.22
C PHE A 129 2.32 10.10 6.19
N LEU A 130 3.36 10.81 5.73
CA LEU A 130 3.94 11.94 6.44
C LEU A 130 3.93 13.17 5.54
N LEU A 131 3.83 14.34 6.17
CA LEU A 131 4.06 15.63 5.52
C LEU A 131 5.56 15.91 5.53
N TRP A 132 6.11 16.21 4.37
CA TRP A 132 7.55 16.46 4.17
C TRP A 132 7.81 17.82 3.56
N VAL A 133 8.92 18.43 3.99
CA VAL A 133 9.49 19.64 3.39
C VAL A 133 10.98 19.46 3.15
N HIS A 134 11.58 20.33 2.32
CA HIS A 134 13.04 20.40 2.20
C HIS A 134 13.63 21.03 3.46
N ALA A 135 14.76 20.51 3.95
CA ALA A 135 15.42 20.99 5.17
C ALA A 135 15.79 22.47 5.12
N ASP A 136 16.24 22.97 3.97
CA ASP A 136 16.63 24.39 3.79
C ASP A 136 15.45 25.39 3.92
N THR A 137 14.20 24.90 4.04
CA THR A 137 13.07 25.78 4.34
C THR A 137 13.15 26.36 5.75
N GLY A 138 13.91 25.72 6.65
CA GLY A 138 13.95 26.05 8.07
C GLY A 138 12.68 25.71 8.83
N ILE A 139 11.68 25.10 8.18
CA ILE A 139 10.43 24.67 8.79
C ILE A 139 10.69 23.37 9.54
N THR A 140 10.40 23.36 10.84
CA THR A 140 10.64 22.20 11.72
C THR A 140 9.39 21.71 12.43
N THR A 141 8.29 22.46 12.35
CA THR A 141 7.00 22.08 12.96
C THR A 141 5.84 22.24 12.00
N PHE A 142 4.75 21.55 12.30
CA PHE A 142 3.53 21.63 11.50
C PHE A 142 2.90 23.03 11.54
N GLU A 143 2.96 23.72 12.68
CA GLU A 143 2.46 25.10 12.83
C GLU A 143 3.22 26.08 11.95
N GLN A 144 4.56 26.02 11.96
CA GLN A 144 5.38 26.85 11.07
C GLN A 144 5.03 26.60 9.60
N TRP A 145 4.79 25.32 9.24
CA TRP A 145 4.39 24.96 7.89
C TRP A 145 3.01 25.55 7.53
N LEU A 146 2.03 25.48 8.45
CA LEU A 146 0.71 26.07 8.27
C LEU A 146 0.80 27.58 8.01
N ASP A 147 1.62 28.28 8.77
CA ASP A 147 1.76 29.74 8.64
C ASP A 147 2.37 30.11 7.29
N VAL A 148 3.45 29.44 6.89
CA VAL A 148 4.10 29.69 5.59
C VAL A 148 3.20 29.29 4.43
N ALA A 149 2.53 28.15 4.50
CA ALA A 149 1.61 27.71 3.45
C ALA A 149 0.41 28.64 3.30
N ARG A 150 -0.10 29.21 4.42
CA ARG A 150 -1.18 30.20 4.43
C ARG A 150 -0.74 31.51 3.79
N GLU A 151 0.45 32.01 4.14
CA GLU A 151 1.00 33.24 3.57
C GLU A 151 1.23 33.13 2.07
N GLN A 152 1.75 32.00 1.61
CA GLN A 152 2.05 31.79 0.20
C GLN A 152 0.83 31.41 -0.64
N GLY A 153 -0.21 30.85 -0.04
CA GLY A 153 -1.45 30.48 -0.72
C GLY A 153 -1.20 29.56 -1.92
N SER A 154 -1.72 29.94 -3.09
CA SER A 154 -1.60 29.13 -4.32
C SER A 154 -0.18 29.05 -4.91
N LYS A 155 0.78 29.80 -4.36
CA LYS A 155 2.20 29.66 -4.71
C LYS A 155 2.85 28.48 -3.98
N TRP A 156 2.26 28.04 -2.85
CA TRP A 156 2.72 26.82 -2.16
C TRP A 156 2.25 25.59 -2.92
N VAL A 157 3.20 24.78 -3.36
CA VAL A 157 2.93 23.58 -4.16
C VAL A 157 3.10 22.34 -3.29
N MET A 158 2.02 21.59 -3.17
CA MET A 158 1.97 20.26 -2.58
C MET A 158 2.07 19.22 -3.69
N GLY A 159 3.04 18.32 -3.63
CA GLY A 159 3.12 17.17 -4.52
C GLY A 159 2.58 15.89 -3.87
N GLY A 160 2.04 15.01 -4.69
CA GLY A 160 1.60 13.68 -4.25
C GLY A 160 1.31 12.76 -5.44
N THR A 161 1.01 11.51 -5.18
CA THR A 161 0.74 10.50 -6.23
C THR A 161 -0.69 10.60 -6.73
N GLY A 162 -0.86 10.63 -8.03
CA GLY A 162 -2.17 10.59 -8.69
C GLY A 162 -3.09 11.77 -8.38
N SER A 163 -4.05 11.97 -9.25
CA SER A 163 -5.17 12.88 -8.97
C SER A 163 -6.24 12.12 -8.19
N ASN A 164 -6.80 12.76 -7.17
CA ASN A 164 -7.84 12.19 -6.31
C ASN A 164 -7.40 10.89 -5.57
N SER A 165 -6.12 10.70 -5.36
CA SER A 165 -5.56 9.68 -4.48
C SER A 165 -5.49 10.18 -3.04
N GLU A 166 -4.94 9.38 -2.16
CA GLU A 166 -4.78 9.64 -0.73
C GLU A 166 -4.06 10.96 -0.48
N ASP A 167 -2.97 11.21 -1.18
CA ASP A 167 -2.16 12.43 -1.05
C ASP A 167 -2.95 13.68 -1.43
N ASN A 168 -3.77 13.60 -2.49
CA ASN A 168 -4.66 14.69 -2.89
C ASN A 168 -5.77 14.89 -1.84
N ILE A 169 -6.35 13.81 -1.31
CA ILE A 169 -7.39 13.88 -0.27
C ILE A 169 -6.82 14.58 0.97
N ILE A 170 -5.62 14.21 1.41
CA ILE A 170 -4.96 14.85 2.55
C ILE A 170 -4.68 16.32 2.24
N THR A 171 -4.24 16.65 1.03
CA THR A 171 -4.02 18.04 0.61
C THR A 171 -5.32 18.86 0.65
N ASP A 172 -6.42 18.31 0.12
CA ASP A 172 -7.74 18.97 0.13
C ASP A 172 -8.28 19.11 1.56
N PHE A 173 -8.06 18.11 2.40
CA PHE A 173 -8.38 18.16 3.83
C PHE A 173 -7.61 19.30 4.52
N LEU A 174 -6.30 19.42 4.28
CA LEU A 174 -5.49 20.49 4.84
C LEU A 174 -5.93 21.88 4.34
N ASN A 175 -6.21 22.00 3.04
CA ASN A 175 -6.74 23.24 2.48
C ASN A 175 -8.06 23.66 3.14
N THR A 176 -8.99 22.71 3.27
CA THR A 176 -10.33 22.99 3.79
C THR A 176 -10.33 23.30 5.28
N ASN A 177 -9.62 22.49 6.09
CA ASN A 177 -9.72 22.58 7.55
C ASN A 177 -8.81 23.65 8.16
N TYR A 178 -7.74 24.06 7.44
CA TYR A 178 -6.80 25.07 7.92
C TYR A 178 -6.86 26.39 7.15
N GLY A 179 -7.83 26.53 6.23
CA GLY A 179 -7.98 27.75 5.42
C GLY A 179 -6.79 28.01 4.50
N LEU A 180 -6.20 26.94 3.95
CA LEU A 180 -5.11 27.01 2.99
C LEU A 180 -5.65 27.03 1.56
N SER A 181 -4.81 27.42 0.60
CA SER A 181 -5.15 27.42 -0.83
C SER A 181 -3.98 26.92 -1.68
N MET A 182 -3.33 25.86 -1.19
CA MET A 182 -2.19 25.23 -1.85
C MET A 182 -2.58 24.62 -3.19
N LYS A 183 -1.66 24.68 -4.14
CA LYS A 183 -1.77 23.99 -5.42
C LYS A 183 -1.28 22.55 -5.29
N TYR A 184 -2.07 21.58 -5.75
CA TYR A 184 -1.66 20.18 -5.83
C TYR A 184 -1.10 19.81 -7.21
N ILE A 185 0.03 19.07 -7.25
CA ILE A 185 0.60 18.50 -8.48
C ILE A 185 0.65 16.98 -8.35
N PRO A 186 -0.08 16.25 -9.23
CA PRO A 186 -0.08 14.79 -9.23
C PRO A 186 1.14 14.21 -9.96
N TYR A 187 1.75 13.20 -9.36
CA TYR A 187 2.86 12.43 -9.90
C TYR A 187 2.44 10.97 -10.15
N LYS A 188 3.26 10.22 -10.91
CA LYS A 188 3.03 8.79 -11.19
C LYS A 188 3.47 7.87 -10.05
N GLY A 189 4.18 8.39 -9.05
CA GLY A 189 4.65 7.62 -7.89
C GLY A 189 5.46 8.48 -6.93
N GLY A 190 5.40 8.16 -5.64
CA GLY A 190 5.93 8.98 -4.56
C GLY A 190 7.44 9.16 -4.56
N GLY A 191 8.20 8.21 -5.15
CA GLY A 191 9.64 8.39 -5.33
C GLY A 191 9.99 9.60 -6.21
N ALA A 192 9.16 9.91 -7.22
CA ALA A 192 9.33 11.12 -8.04
C ALA A 192 8.95 12.39 -7.26
N VAL A 193 7.90 12.31 -6.45
CA VAL A 193 7.48 13.42 -5.56
C VAL A 193 8.59 13.75 -4.57
N ALA A 194 9.11 12.75 -3.85
CA ALA A 194 10.18 12.94 -2.87
C ALA A 194 11.44 13.56 -3.52
N LYS A 195 11.80 13.12 -4.73
CA LYS A 195 12.91 13.69 -5.48
C LYS A 195 12.71 15.17 -5.77
N ASP A 196 11.50 15.58 -6.14
CA ASP A 196 11.20 16.97 -6.49
C ASP A 196 11.10 17.88 -5.25
N VAL A 197 10.72 17.36 -4.07
CA VAL A 197 10.88 18.08 -2.79
C VAL A 197 12.35 18.26 -2.47
N ALA A 198 13.14 17.17 -2.51
CA ALA A 198 14.59 17.24 -2.26
C ALA A 198 15.31 18.14 -3.27
N GLY A 199 14.84 18.18 -4.52
CA GLY A 199 15.34 19.09 -5.57
C GLY A 199 14.75 20.49 -5.53
N LYS A 200 13.90 20.84 -4.54
CA LYS A 200 13.26 22.16 -4.37
C LYS A 200 12.38 22.58 -5.56
N GLN A 201 11.86 21.62 -6.32
CA GLN A 201 10.96 21.89 -7.44
C GLN A 201 9.51 22.11 -6.97
N ILE A 202 9.16 21.56 -5.82
CA ILE A 202 7.91 21.74 -5.10
C ILE A 202 8.20 22.03 -3.62
N ASN A 203 7.22 22.60 -2.91
CA ASN A 203 7.45 23.10 -1.54
C ASN A 203 7.29 22.00 -0.48
N SER A 204 6.34 21.11 -0.65
CA SER A 204 6.06 20.05 0.30
C SER A 204 5.37 18.86 -0.38
N SER A 205 5.33 17.74 0.31
CA SER A 205 4.63 16.54 -0.17
C SER A 205 4.00 15.76 0.96
N VAL A 206 3.02 14.95 0.59
CA VAL A 206 2.57 13.81 1.39
C VAL A 206 3.17 12.56 0.76
N ASN A 207 4.00 11.84 1.51
CA ASN A 207 4.68 10.64 1.04
C ASN A 207 4.72 9.57 2.12
N ASN A 208 4.75 8.30 1.69
CA ASN A 208 5.09 7.20 2.59
C ASN A 208 6.54 7.32 3.09
N PRO A 209 6.84 6.86 4.33
CA PRO A 209 8.22 6.86 4.85
C PRO A 209 9.24 6.26 3.89
N SER A 210 8.93 5.12 3.30
CA SER A 210 9.83 4.38 2.41
C SER A 210 10.24 5.14 1.14
N GLU A 211 9.48 6.15 0.75
CA GLU A 211 9.75 6.95 -0.46
C GLU A 211 10.73 8.10 -0.20
N ALA A 212 10.70 8.65 1.02
CA ALA A 212 11.48 9.82 1.40
C ALA A 212 12.65 9.51 2.36
N ILE A 213 12.74 8.29 2.91
CA ILE A 213 13.72 7.93 3.95
C ILE A 213 15.17 8.21 3.54
N GLY A 214 15.53 7.98 2.27
CA GLY A 214 16.88 8.26 1.79
C GLY A 214 17.21 9.76 1.85
N PHE A 215 16.29 10.63 1.49
CA PHE A 215 16.45 12.08 1.56
C PHE A 215 16.40 12.61 2.99
N TRP A 216 15.65 11.97 3.88
CA TRP A 216 15.69 12.27 5.30
C TRP A 216 17.03 11.88 5.93
N GLN A 217 17.55 10.72 5.61
CA GLN A 217 18.85 10.24 6.10
C GLN A 217 20.03 11.07 5.58
N SER A 218 19.94 11.63 4.37
CA SER A 218 20.93 12.58 3.82
C SER A 218 20.79 13.98 4.40
N GLY A 219 19.69 14.28 5.13
CA GLY A 219 19.42 15.60 5.68
C GLY A 219 18.75 16.57 4.71
N ASP A 220 18.29 16.10 3.54
CA ASP A 220 17.64 16.95 2.53
C ASP A 220 16.17 17.21 2.83
N MET A 221 15.49 16.27 3.52
CA MET A 221 14.07 16.36 3.84
C MET A 221 13.78 16.20 5.33
N VAL A 222 12.73 16.89 5.80
CA VAL A 222 12.27 16.86 7.20
C VAL A 222 10.81 16.46 7.23
N PRO A 223 10.43 15.42 8.03
CA PRO A 223 9.03 15.08 8.29
C PRO A 223 8.45 15.98 9.39
N LEU A 224 7.26 16.52 9.17
CA LEU A 224 6.62 17.47 10.09
C LEU A 224 5.47 16.88 10.91
N VAL A 225 4.69 15.99 10.30
CA VAL A 225 3.56 15.30 10.94
C VAL A 225 3.31 13.95 10.26
N ALA A 226 2.96 12.93 11.05
CA ALA A 226 2.54 11.62 10.55
C ALA A 226 1.02 11.51 10.64
N PHE A 227 0.35 11.21 9.54
CA PHE A 227 -1.10 11.03 9.48
C PHE A 227 -1.50 9.62 9.96
N THR A 228 -1.21 9.35 11.22
CA THR A 228 -1.43 8.07 11.90
C THR A 228 -2.03 8.30 13.29
N ASN A 229 -2.63 7.27 13.88
CA ASN A 229 -3.18 7.35 15.24
C ASN A 229 -2.07 7.44 16.30
N GLU A 230 -0.94 6.81 16.05
CA GLU A 230 0.21 6.75 16.95
C GLU A 230 1.48 7.19 16.22
N ARG A 231 2.48 7.63 16.98
CA ARG A 231 3.80 7.99 16.42
C ARG A 231 4.45 6.76 15.80
N LEU A 232 5.10 6.96 14.66
CA LEU A 232 5.81 5.88 13.99
C LEU A 232 7.11 5.57 14.74
N PRO A 233 7.44 4.30 14.99
CA PRO A 233 8.68 3.91 15.67
C PRO A 233 9.95 4.46 15.01
N MET A 234 9.92 4.60 13.67
CA MET A 234 11.03 5.16 12.91
C MET A 234 11.18 6.69 13.06
N PHE A 235 10.10 7.38 13.44
CA PHE A 235 10.01 8.83 13.58
C PHE A 235 9.39 9.20 14.94
N PRO A 236 10.01 8.84 16.08
CA PRO A 236 9.40 9.01 17.41
C PRO A 236 9.17 10.47 17.78
N GLU A 237 9.95 11.39 17.20
CA GLU A 237 9.82 12.83 17.45
C GLU A 237 8.75 13.49 16.56
N VAL A 238 8.32 12.82 15.48
CA VAL A 238 7.30 13.38 14.57
C VAL A 238 5.92 13.22 15.19
N PRO A 239 5.19 14.32 15.42
CA PRO A 239 3.86 14.28 16.02
C PRO A 239 2.83 13.68 15.06
N THR A 240 1.68 13.29 15.63
CA THR A 240 0.50 12.88 14.87
C THR A 240 -0.60 13.94 14.99
N PRO A 241 -1.60 13.98 14.10
CA PRO A 241 -2.73 14.89 14.23
C PRO A 241 -3.46 14.76 15.59
N VAL A 242 -3.49 13.57 16.16
CA VAL A 242 -4.07 13.31 17.48
C VAL A 242 -3.29 14.01 18.61
N SER A 243 -1.99 14.27 18.39
CA SER A 243 -1.16 15.02 19.33
C SER A 243 -1.49 16.53 19.38
N TYR A 244 -2.18 17.03 18.38
CA TYR A 244 -2.63 18.41 18.29
C TYR A 244 -4.09 18.50 18.73
N THR A 245 -4.34 18.83 19.98
CA THR A 245 -5.71 18.91 20.57
C THR A 245 -6.65 19.88 19.83
N HIS A 246 -6.11 20.88 19.17
CA HIS A 246 -6.86 21.84 18.35
C HIS A 246 -7.27 21.30 16.96
N LEU A 247 -6.74 20.15 16.54
CA LEU A 247 -7.21 19.45 15.33
C LEU A 247 -8.58 18.76 15.54
N ARG A 248 -9.02 18.62 16.80
CA ARG A 248 -10.32 18.04 17.18
C ARG A 248 -11.45 19.06 17.33
N ALA A 249 -11.18 20.35 17.16
CA ALA A 249 -12.13 21.42 17.51
C ALA A 249 -13.23 21.69 16.47
N HIS A 250 -13.47 20.78 15.53
CA HIS A 250 -14.49 20.93 14.49
C HIS A 250 -15.34 19.65 14.33
N GLU A 251 -15.65 18.96 15.45
CA GLU A 251 -16.79 18.04 15.54
C GLU A 251 -18.04 18.78 15.98
#